data_5c3ff8db0294f930c1a0e45e478849ed
#
_entry.id   5c3ff8db0294f930c1a0e45e478849ed
#
_cell.length_a   1.000
_cell.length_b   1.000
_cell.length_c   1.000
_cell.angle_alpha   90.00
_cell.angle_beta   90.00
_cell.angle_gamma   90.00
#
_symmetry.space_group_name_H-M   'P 1'
#
loop_
_entity.id
_entity.type
_entity.pdbx_description
1 polymer ?
#
loop_
_entity_poly.entity_id
_entity_poly.type
_entity_poly.pdbx_seq_one_letter_code
_entity_poly.pdbx_strand_id
1 'polypeptide(L)'
;EGVRSVSICGVFSPVDGSHEKIAAEIIKSETPDMNITLSSEIGRVGLLERENAAMLNACLVEVAAKTVDAIRAAMASAGLNVPLFFSQNDGTLMQSEFASHYPVFTIASGPTNSMRGAAFLSGVLDAVIIDIGGTSTDGGMLMHGFPREAAVCVDVAGVRTNFRMPDVFSIALGGGTLVNQNPLIIGPESVGFKLTSEGLVFGGAQVTTTDMAVANGMAEVGDPRLVSNIDSSFAEDVINEIQKLVEDVVDRVKINAQPVPVILVGGGSILVRNSFEGASNVLRP
;
A
#
# COMPACT_ATOMS: atom_id res chain seq x y z
N GLU A 1 9.52 28.53 -20.00
CA GLU A 1 9.29 27.13 -20.30
C GLU A 1 8.28 26.44 -19.34
N GLY A 2 7.74 27.13 -18.35
CA GLY A 2 6.67 26.64 -17.45
C GLY A 2 7.13 25.66 -16.35
N VAL A 3 8.45 25.53 -16.10
CA VAL A 3 8.98 24.74 -14.99
C VAL A 3 8.63 25.43 -13.67
N ARG A 4 8.00 24.69 -12.74
CA ARG A 4 7.55 25.20 -11.43
C ARG A 4 8.19 24.49 -10.26
N SER A 5 8.84 23.35 -10.49
CA SER A 5 9.48 22.57 -9.45
C SER A 5 10.89 22.17 -9.90
N VAL A 6 11.84 22.17 -8.98
CA VAL A 6 13.21 21.78 -9.19
C VAL A 6 13.70 20.91 -8.03
N SER A 7 14.49 19.89 -8.33
CA SER A 7 15.22 19.14 -7.33
C SER A 7 16.69 19.49 -7.39
N ILE A 8 17.33 19.60 -6.23
CA ILE A 8 18.77 19.87 -6.09
C ILE A 8 19.40 18.64 -5.41
N CYS A 9 20.45 18.09 -6.06
CA CYS A 9 21.14 16.92 -5.56
C CYS A 9 22.66 17.13 -5.58
N GLY A 10 23.27 17.18 -4.41
CA GLY A 10 24.71 17.25 -4.23
C GLY A 10 25.32 15.88 -3.93
N VAL A 11 26.50 15.59 -4.46
CA VAL A 11 27.17 14.29 -4.27
C VAL A 11 27.36 13.96 -2.78
N PHE A 12 27.78 14.94 -1.99
CA PHE A 12 28.09 14.79 -0.57
C PHE A 12 26.98 15.26 0.38
N SER A 13 25.83 15.61 -0.15
CA SER A 13 24.72 16.16 0.65
C SER A 13 24.24 15.31 1.83
N PRO A 14 24.36 13.97 1.82
CA PRO A 14 24.04 13.16 3.01
C PRO A 14 24.96 13.44 4.21
N VAL A 15 26.15 14.00 3.98
CA VAL A 15 27.14 14.37 5.00
C VAL A 15 27.02 15.87 5.30
N ASP A 16 26.92 16.69 4.25
CA ASP A 16 26.81 18.14 4.35
C ASP A 16 25.89 18.69 3.24
N GLY A 17 24.66 19.05 3.62
CA GLY A 17 23.64 19.62 2.74
C GLY A 17 23.82 21.13 2.46
N SER A 18 24.90 21.79 2.91
CA SER A 18 25.08 23.24 2.80
C SER A 18 25.05 23.73 1.35
N HIS A 19 25.68 23.01 0.42
CA HIS A 19 25.69 23.37 -1.00
C HIS A 19 24.29 23.35 -1.63
N GLU A 20 23.45 22.35 -1.28
CA GLU A 20 22.06 22.32 -1.74
C GLU A 20 21.27 23.52 -1.20
N LYS A 21 21.45 23.86 0.07
CA LYS A 21 20.79 25.02 0.70
C LYS A 21 21.18 26.33 0.05
N ILE A 22 22.48 26.56 -0.18
CA ILE A 22 22.97 27.76 -0.87
C ILE A 22 22.38 27.85 -2.29
N ALA A 23 22.37 26.74 -3.04
CA ALA A 23 21.77 26.70 -4.36
C ALA A 23 20.25 27.00 -4.31
N ALA A 24 19.54 26.49 -3.32
CA ALA A 24 18.11 26.78 -3.10
C ALA A 24 17.88 28.26 -2.79
N GLU A 25 18.70 28.90 -1.96
CA GLU A 25 18.60 30.32 -1.66
C GLU A 25 18.79 31.19 -2.91
N ILE A 26 19.77 30.84 -3.75
CA ILE A 26 20.00 31.54 -5.03
C ILE A 26 18.78 31.40 -5.95
N ILE A 27 18.29 30.17 -6.15
CA ILE A 27 17.11 29.94 -6.98
C ILE A 27 15.89 30.70 -6.44
N LYS A 28 15.70 30.68 -5.11
CA LYS A 28 14.56 31.34 -4.47
C LYS A 28 14.63 32.86 -4.60
N SER A 29 15.82 33.45 -4.63
CA SER A 29 16.02 34.89 -4.85
C SER A 29 15.67 35.32 -6.28
N GLU A 30 15.95 34.47 -7.27
CA GLU A 30 15.67 34.76 -8.69
C GLU A 30 14.25 34.35 -9.11
N THR A 31 13.72 33.30 -8.50
CA THR A 31 12.40 32.71 -8.81
C THR A 31 11.63 32.37 -7.52
N PRO A 32 11.02 33.39 -6.85
CA PRO A 32 10.37 33.21 -5.54
C PRO A 32 9.27 32.15 -5.48
N ASP A 33 8.57 31.90 -6.59
CA ASP A 33 7.46 30.96 -6.70
C ASP A 33 7.90 29.51 -7.05
N MET A 34 9.23 29.28 -7.21
CA MET A 34 9.75 27.94 -7.53
C MET A 34 9.61 27.00 -6.32
N ASN A 35 9.04 25.82 -6.55
CA ASN A 35 9.09 24.73 -5.58
C ASN A 35 10.47 24.08 -5.64
N ILE A 36 11.13 23.98 -4.51
CA ILE A 36 12.50 23.45 -4.41
C ILE A 36 12.49 22.24 -3.50
N THR A 37 13.04 21.14 -3.99
CA THR A 37 13.26 19.91 -3.24
C THR A 37 14.74 19.68 -3.06
N LEU A 38 15.21 19.53 -1.83
CA LEU A 38 16.58 19.18 -1.50
C LEU A 38 16.74 17.67 -1.32
N SER A 39 17.66 17.06 -2.01
CA SER A 39 17.86 15.61 -1.92
C SER A 39 18.28 15.14 -0.53
N SER A 40 19.01 15.98 0.21
CA SER A 40 19.45 15.72 1.58
C SER A 40 18.31 15.62 2.60
N GLU A 41 17.14 16.16 2.29
CA GLU A 41 15.95 16.13 3.17
C GLU A 41 15.07 14.90 2.93
N ILE A 42 15.28 14.20 1.82
CA ILE A 42 14.42 13.08 1.40
C ILE A 42 15.15 11.76 1.44
N GLY A 43 16.30 11.69 0.76
CA GLY A 43 16.97 10.42 0.53
C GLY A 43 18.14 10.17 1.49
N ARG A 44 18.60 8.92 1.47
CA ARG A 44 19.74 8.42 2.24
C ARG A 44 21.02 8.46 1.40
N VAL A 45 22.10 7.82 1.88
CA VAL A 45 23.34 7.63 1.11
C VAL A 45 23.05 6.82 -0.16
N GLY A 46 23.55 7.29 -1.30
CA GLY A 46 23.30 6.77 -2.65
C GLY A 46 22.92 7.93 -3.58
N LEU A 47 23.79 8.23 -4.57
CA LEU A 47 23.61 9.44 -5.38
C LEU A 47 22.38 9.35 -6.28
N LEU A 48 22.33 8.34 -7.15
CA LEU A 48 21.28 8.21 -8.16
C LEU A 48 19.90 7.96 -7.53
N GLU A 49 19.85 7.09 -6.55
CA GLU A 49 18.60 6.76 -5.85
C GLU A 49 18.05 7.95 -5.06
N ARG A 50 18.94 8.79 -4.50
CA ARG A 50 18.55 10.02 -3.80
C ARG A 50 18.10 11.10 -4.78
N GLU A 51 18.79 11.24 -5.91
CA GLU A 51 18.37 12.13 -6.99
C GLU A 51 16.98 11.76 -7.51
N ASN A 52 16.74 10.47 -7.78
CA ASN A 52 15.45 9.96 -8.19
C ASN A 52 14.35 10.26 -7.15
N ALA A 53 14.66 10.05 -5.87
CA ALA A 53 13.72 10.35 -4.77
C ALA A 53 13.38 11.86 -4.74
N ALA A 54 14.34 12.72 -4.91
CA ALA A 54 14.15 14.17 -4.94
C ALA A 54 13.37 14.63 -6.17
N MET A 55 13.65 14.06 -7.35
CA MET A 55 12.88 14.33 -8.57
C MET A 55 11.44 13.86 -8.43
N LEU A 56 11.22 12.66 -7.88
CA LEU A 56 9.86 12.14 -7.63
C LEU A 56 9.07 13.08 -6.72
N ASN A 57 9.69 13.56 -5.64
CA ASN A 57 9.05 14.54 -4.76
C ASN A 57 8.72 15.83 -5.52
N ALA A 58 9.66 16.40 -6.26
CA ALA A 58 9.46 17.64 -7.02
C ALA A 58 8.31 17.53 -8.03
N CYS A 59 8.12 16.36 -8.64
CA CYS A 59 6.99 16.09 -9.55
C CYS A 59 5.64 16.05 -8.83
N LEU A 60 5.62 15.68 -7.55
CA LEU A 60 4.38 15.48 -6.79
C LEU A 60 3.91 16.71 -6.02
N VAL A 61 4.79 17.69 -5.73
CA VAL A 61 4.51 18.85 -4.86
C VAL A 61 3.27 19.63 -5.29
N GLU A 62 3.11 19.94 -6.58
CA GLU A 62 1.94 20.71 -7.05
C GLU A 62 0.62 19.93 -6.88
N VAL A 63 0.64 18.65 -7.16
CA VAL A 63 -0.54 17.78 -7.01
C VAL A 63 -0.90 17.64 -5.54
N ALA A 64 0.10 17.45 -4.68
CA ALA A 64 -0.09 17.36 -3.24
C ALA A 64 -0.67 18.64 -2.64
N ALA A 65 -0.13 19.81 -3.00
CA ALA A 65 -0.64 21.10 -2.54
C ALA A 65 -2.13 21.28 -2.94
N LYS A 66 -2.49 21.03 -4.19
CA LYS A 66 -3.88 21.10 -4.67
C LYS A 66 -4.79 20.11 -3.94
N THR A 67 -4.30 18.91 -3.65
CA THR A 67 -5.07 17.89 -2.91
C THR A 67 -5.32 18.34 -1.47
N VAL A 68 -4.31 18.84 -0.78
CA VAL A 68 -4.42 19.36 0.58
C VAL A 68 -5.41 20.52 0.63
N ASP A 69 -5.31 21.48 -0.30
CA ASP A 69 -6.22 22.62 -0.38
C ASP A 69 -7.67 22.18 -0.64
N ALA A 70 -7.88 21.21 -1.53
CA ALA A 70 -9.21 20.66 -1.81
C ALA A 70 -9.82 19.99 -0.57
N ILE A 71 -9.02 19.20 0.18
CA ILE A 71 -9.48 18.57 1.42
C ILE A 71 -9.83 19.63 2.47
N ARG A 72 -8.98 20.65 2.66
CA ARG A 72 -9.25 21.76 3.59
C ARG A 72 -10.54 22.51 3.21
N ALA A 73 -10.75 22.79 1.93
CA ALA A 73 -11.97 23.43 1.45
C ALA A 73 -13.21 22.57 1.72
N ALA A 74 -13.13 21.26 1.49
CA ALA A 74 -14.20 20.33 1.80
C ALA A 74 -14.51 20.26 3.30
N MET A 75 -13.47 20.20 4.16
CA MET A 75 -13.61 20.24 5.61
C MET A 75 -14.29 21.54 6.07
N ALA A 76 -13.85 22.69 5.57
CA ALA A 76 -14.45 24.00 5.88
C ALA A 76 -15.92 24.06 5.45
N SER A 77 -16.26 23.53 4.27
CA SER A 77 -17.63 23.44 3.77
C SER A 77 -18.53 22.54 4.65
N ALA A 78 -17.94 21.50 5.27
CA ALA A 78 -18.60 20.63 6.22
C ALA A 78 -18.64 21.21 7.66
N GLY A 79 -18.13 22.42 7.89
CA GLY A 79 -18.06 23.04 9.21
C GLY A 79 -17.00 22.44 10.14
N LEU A 80 -16.06 21.66 9.61
CA LEU A 80 -14.98 21.04 10.37
C LEU A 80 -13.78 21.99 10.44
N ASN A 81 -13.47 22.44 11.65
CA ASN A 81 -12.30 23.27 11.93
C ASN A 81 -11.35 22.53 12.87
N VAL A 82 -10.66 21.54 12.32
CA VAL A 82 -9.72 20.68 13.03
C VAL A 82 -8.41 20.55 12.26
N PRO A 83 -7.28 20.25 12.94
CA PRO A 83 -6.01 20.00 12.25
C PRO A 83 -6.10 18.81 11.28
N LEU A 84 -5.48 18.97 10.11
CA LEU A 84 -5.40 17.92 9.09
C LEU A 84 -4.02 17.25 9.13
N PHE A 85 -4.01 15.93 9.30
CA PHE A 85 -2.82 15.11 9.27
C PHE A 85 -2.91 14.07 8.15
N PHE A 86 -1.76 13.70 7.63
CA PHE A 86 -1.60 12.61 6.67
C PHE A 86 -0.74 11.50 7.28
N SER A 87 -1.04 10.26 6.91
CA SER A 87 -0.19 9.14 7.28
C SER A 87 1.05 9.10 6.43
N GLN A 88 2.18 8.85 7.07
CA GLN A 88 3.43 8.58 6.40
C GLN A 88 3.61 7.08 6.11
N ASN A 89 4.52 6.81 5.20
CA ASN A 89 4.90 5.46 4.81
C ASN A 89 5.66 4.67 5.89
N ASP A 90 6.08 5.31 6.98
CA ASP A 90 6.69 4.67 8.15
C ASP A 90 5.67 4.35 9.27
N GLY A 91 4.40 4.70 9.07
CA GLY A 91 3.31 4.48 10.03
C GLY A 91 3.13 5.60 11.06
N THR A 92 3.81 6.73 10.88
CA THR A 92 3.61 7.95 11.68
C THR A 92 2.66 8.92 10.97
N LEU A 93 2.40 10.06 11.61
CA LEU A 93 1.55 11.13 11.06
C LEU A 93 2.39 12.36 10.77
N MET A 94 2.04 13.08 9.71
CA MET A 94 2.60 14.38 9.35
C MET A 94 1.50 15.42 9.18
N GLN A 95 1.81 16.67 9.49
CA GLN A 95 0.91 17.79 9.23
C GLN A 95 0.73 18.01 7.73
N SER A 96 -0.41 18.56 7.35
CA SER A 96 -0.75 18.78 5.94
C SER A 96 0.22 19.72 5.21
N GLU A 97 0.83 20.69 5.89
CA GLU A 97 1.87 21.55 5.34
C GLU A 97 3.13 20.73 4.97
N PHE A 98 3.54 19.82 5.86
CA PHE A 98 4.67 18.94 5.61
C PHE A 98 4.38 17.98 4.45
N ALA A 99 3.16 17.42 4.39
CA ALA A 99 2.72 16.56 3.30
C ALA A 99 2.72 17.28 1.93
N SER A 100 2.40 18.58 1.90
CA SER A 100 2.47 19.38 0.69
C SER A 100 3.90 19.59 0.17
N HIS A 101 4.89 19.66 1.07
CA HIS A 101 6.31 19.82 0.70
C HIS A 101 7.01 18.51 0.39
N TYR A 102 6.64 17.45 1.11
CA TYR A 102 7.27 16.12 1.02
C TYR A 102 6.24 15.01 0.71
N PRO A 103 5.48 15.15 -0.40
CA PRO A 103 4.45 14.18 -0.76
C PRO A 103 4.99 12.76 -0.97
N VAL A 104 6.26 12.60 -1.28
CA VAL A 104 6.90 11.30 -1.44
C VAL A 104 6.72 10.40 -0.21
N PHE A 105 6.61 10.96 0.99
CA PHE A 105 6.36 10.21 2.21
C PHE A 105 4.93 9.70 2.38
N THR A 106 4.00 10.03 1.46
CA THR A 106 2.67 9.41 1.42
C THR A 106 2.63 8.12 0.59
N ILE A 107 3.68 7.84 -0.19
CA ILE A 107 3.75 6.65 -1.03
C ILE A 107 3.76 5.40 -0.13
N ALA A 108 2.90 4.43 -0.41
CA ALA A 108 2.68 3.22 0.39
C ALA A 108 2.14 3.46 1.81
N SER A 109 1.55 4.63 2.10
CA SER A 109 0.90 4.89 3.39
C SER A 109 -0.39 4.07 3.60
N GLY A 110 -1.05 3.62 2.54
CA GLY A 110 -2.24 2.75 2.62
C GLY A 110 -1.95 1.43 3.33
N PRO A 111 -1.07 0.57 2.80
CA PRO A 111 -0.64 -0.66 3.47
C PRO A 111 -0.13 -0.42 4.90
N THR A 112 0.63 0.65 5.10
CA THR A 112 1.15 1.02 6.42
C THR A 112 0.04 1.33 7.43
N ASN A 113 -1.03 2.03 7.00
CA ASN A 113 -2.20 2.28 7.84
C ASN A 113 -2.91 0.98 8.22
N SER A 114 -3.11 0.06 7.28
CA SER A 114 -3.68 -1.25 7.55
C SER A 114 -2.85 -2.01 8.58
N MET A 115 -1.52 -1.99 8.43
CA MET A 115 -0.61 -2.62 9.39
C MET A 115 -0.69 -1.98 10.79
N ARG A 116 -0.70 -0.65 10.90
CA ARG A 116 -0.86 0.07 12.16
C ARG A 116 -2.22 -0.19 12.81
N GLY A 117 -3.28 -0.18 11.99
CA GLY A 117 -4.64 -0.52 12.42
C GLY A 117 -4.73 -1.95 12.94
N ALA A 118 -4.12 -2.90 12.25
CA ALA A 118 -4.05 -4.30 12.65
C ALA A 118 -3.34 -4.48 14.00
N ALA A 119 -2.21 -3.79 14.22
CA ALA A 119 -1.51 -3.79 15.50
C ALA A 119 -2.39 -3.24 16.63
N PHE A 120 -3.07 -2.12 16.38
CA PHE A 120 -3.93 -1.49 17.36
C PHE A 120 -5.13 -2.37 17.75
N LEU A 121 -5.82 -2.94 16.76
CA LEU A 121 -7.04 -3.72 16.99
C LEU A 121 -6.74 -5.09 17.61
N SER A 122 -5.65 -5.74 17.22
CA SER A 122 -5.28 -7.06 17.71
C SER A 122 -4.49 -7.03 19.03
N GLY A 123 -3.83 -5.91 19.33
CA GLY A 123 -2.88 -5.79 20.46
C GLY A 123 -1.55 -6.52 20.22
N VAL A 124 -1.32 -7.07 19.01
CA VAL A 124 -0.08 -7.79 18.66
C VAL A 124 0.88 -6.83 17.96
N LEU A 125 2.10 -6.74 18.47
CA LEU A 125 3.10 -5.78 18.01
C LEU A 125 4.10 -6.38 17.00
N ASP A 126 4.30 -7.69 17.04
CA ASP A 126 5.22 -8.41 16.16
C ASP A 126 4.43 -9.50 15.42
N ALA A 127 4.10 -9.27 14.16
CA ALA A 127 3.26 -10.14 13.35
C ALA A 127 3.45 -9.86 11.85
N VAL A 128 3.16 -10.85 11.02
CA VAL A 128 2.91 -10.62 9.61
C VAL A 128 1.49 -10.11 9.43
N ILE A 129 1.35 -9.03 8.68
CA ILE A 129 0.04 -8.50 8.28
C ILE A 129 -0.18 -8.85 6.83
N ILE A 130 -1.36 -9.38 6.53
CA ILE A 130 -1.84 -9.63 5.18
C ILE A 130 -3.13 -8.84 4.99
N ASP A 131 -3.06 -7.80 4.19
CA ASP A 131 -4.20 -6.97 3.82
C ASP A 131 -4.73 -7.42 2.46
N ILE A 132 -5.88 -8.07 2.46
CA ILE A 132 -6.53 -8.56 1.24
C ILE A 132 -7.65 -7.60 0.87
N GLY A 133 -7.39 -6.78 -0.12
CA GLY A 133 -8.35 -5.80 -0.63
C GLY A 133 -9.29 -6.37 -1.70
N GLY A 134 -9.86 -5.47 -2.50
CA GLY A 134 -10.69 -5.86 -3.65
C GLY A 134 -9.87 -6.27 -4.88
N THR A 135 -8.63 -5.80 -5.02
CA THR A 135 -7.78 -5.97 -6.23
C THR A 135 -6.42 -6.56 -5.92
N SER A 136 -5.84 -6.22 -4.79
CA SER A 136 -4.49 -6.62 -4.38
C SER A 136 -4.48 -7.18 -2.96
N THR A 137 -3.44 -7.93 -2.68
CA THR A 137 -3.05 -8.37 -1.35
C THR A 137 -1.68 -7.80 -1.04
N ASP A 138 -1.58 -7.09 0.07
CA ASP A 138 -0.35 -6.51 0.58
C ASP A 138 0.11 -7.25 1.84
N GLY A 139 1.33 -7.75 1.82
CA GLY A 139 1.95 -8.41 2.97
C GLY A 139 3.12 -7.60 3.52
N GLY A 140 3.22 -7.51 4.85
CA GLY A 140 4.34 -6.85 5.50
C GLY A 140 4.54 -7.33 6.94
N MET A 141 5.73 -7.09 7.50
CA MET A 141 6.07 -7.45 8.87
C MET A 141 5.97 -6.25 9.80
N LEU A 142 5.24 -6.41 10.90
CA LEU A 142 5.28 -5.50 12.04
C LEU A 142 6.44 -5.88 12.97
N MET A 143 7.16 -4.86 13.41
CA MET A 143 8.16 -4.94 14.48
C MET A 143 7.87 -3.84 15.50
N HIS A 144 7.63 -4.25 16.75
CA HIS A 144 7.25 -3.32 17.83
C HIS A 144 6.03 -2.43 17.49
N GLY A 145 5.09 -2.97 16.73
CA GLY A 145 3.88 -2.28 16.29
C GLY A 145 4.04 -1.33 15.12
N PHE A 146 5.22 -1.28 14.49
CA PHE A 146 5.48 -0.47 13.28
C PHE A 146 5.85 -1.35 12.08
N PRO A 147 5.51 -0.92 10.87
CA PRO A 147 5.96 -1.60 9.66
C PRO A 147 7.49 -1.66 9.61
N ARG A 148 8.02 -2.83 9.27
CA ARG A 148 9.46 -2.96 8.99
C ARG A 148 9.83 -2.09 7.81
N GLU A 149 10.90 -1.31 7.95
CA GLU A 149 11.46 -0.54 6.84
C GLU A 149 12.26 -1.45 5.89
N ALA A 150 12.18 -1.16 4.59
CA ALA A 150 13.04 -1.76 3.60
C ALA A 150 14.52 -1.40 3.86
N ALA A 151 15.40 -2.39 3.85
CA ALA A 151 16.80 -2.21 4.25
C ALA A 151 17.64 -1.40 3.25
N VAL A 152 17.23 -1.38 1.98
CA VAL A 152 17.98 -0.80 0.86
C VAL A 152 17.04 0.02 -0.01
N CYS A 153 17.51 0.38 -1.20
CA CYS A 153 16.72 1.08 -2.21
C CYS A 153 15.44 0.31 -2.57
N VAL A 154 14.37 1.05 -2.79
CA VAL A 154 13.07 0.52 -3.19
C VAL A 154 12.75 1.02 -4.59
N ASP A 155 12.14 0.16 -5.39
CA ASP A 155 11.63 0.52 -6.70
C ASP A 155 10.22 1.08 -6.57
N VAL A 156 10.01 2.29 -7.08
CA VAL A 156 8.71 2.95 -7.14
C VAL A 156 8.36 3.17 -8.60
N ALA A 157 7.42 2.40 -9.12
CA ALA A 157 6.97 2.46 -10.53
C ALA A 157 8.11 2.34 -11.55
N GLY A 158 9.08 1.45 -11.32
CA GLY A 158 10.25 1.23 -12.18
C GLY A 158 11.40 2.21 -11.93
N VAL A 159 11.29 3.08 -10.93
CA VAL A 159 12.33 4.04 -10.56
C VAL A 159 12.93 3.69 -9.20
N ARG A 160 14.23 3.40 -9.18
CA ARG A 160 14.94 3.05 -7.96
C ARG A 160 15.19 4.29 -7.10
N THR A 161 14.71 4.22 -5.84
CA THR A 161 14.76 5.32 -4.87
C THR A 161 15.32 4.85 -3.53
N ASN A 162 15.73 5.77 -2.64
CA ASN A 162 16.29 5.42 -1.33
C ASN A 162 15.72 6.22 -0.15
N PHE A 163 14.53 6.83 -0.31
CA PHE A 163 13.83 7.36 0.85
C PHE A 163 13.23 6.21 1.69
N ARG A 164 12.81 6.53 2.91
CA ARG A 164 12.20 5.51 3.78
C ARG A 164 10.95 4.94 3.15
N MET A 165 10.86 3.63 3.10
CA MET A 165 9.70 2.89 2.60
C MET A 165 9.45 1.67 3.48
N PRO A 166 8.20 1.28 3.69
CA PRO A 166 7.88 0.02 4.33
C PRO A 166 8.33 -1.13 3.43
N ASP A 167 8.75 -2.22 4.05
CA ASP A 167 9.03 -3.46 3.35
C ASP A 167 7.72 -4.23 3.18
N VAL A 168 7.03 -3.94 2.08
CA VAL A 168 5.74 -4.51 1.71
C VAL A 168 5.88 -5.27 0.41
N PHE A 169 5.30 -6.47 0.37
CA PHE A 169 5.21 -7.29 -0.82
C PHE A 169 3.75 -7.37 -1.27
N SER A 170 3.49 -7.01 -2.53
CA SER A 170 2.14 -6.95 -3.10
C SER A 170 1.95 -7.97 -4.20
N ILE A 171 0.78 -8.61 -4.22
CA ILE A 171 0.35 -9.49 -5.31
C ILE A 171 -1.02 -9.07 -5.85
N ALA A 172 -1.28 -9.38 -7.12
CA ALA A 172 -2.55 -9.07 -7.79
C ALA A 172 -3.62 -10.12 -7.43
N LEU A 173 -4.00 -10.17 -6.18
CA LEU A 173 -5.01 -11.05 -5.60
C LEU A 173 -5.91 -10.23 -4.66
N GLY A 174 -7.20 -10.24 -4.88
CA GLY A 174 -8.20 -9.60 -4.01
C GLY A 174 -9.58 -10.17 -4.27
N GLY A 175 -10.59 -9.69 -3.55
CA GLY A 175 -11.98 -10.20 -3.66
C GLY A 175 -12.58 -10.09 -5.06
N GLY A 176 -12.17 -9.08 -5.84
CA GLY A 176 -12.63 -8.87 -7.22
C GLY A 176 -11.74 -9.51 -8.28
N THR A 177 -10.72 -10.27 -7.92
CA THR A 177 -9.83 -10.93 -8.87
C THR A 177 -10.60 -11.96 -9.71
N LEU A 178 -10.43 -11.90 -11.04
CA LEU A 178 -11.10 -12.80 -11.96
C LEU A 178 -10.54 -14.22 -11.87
N VAL A 179 -11.43 -15.18 -12.04
CA VAL A 179 -11.10 -16.62 -12.02
C VAL A 179 -11.54 -17.26 -13.33
N ASN A 180 -10.60 -17.91 -14.03
CA ASN A 180 -10.87 -18.72 -15.20
C ASN A 180 -10.69 -20.19 -14.88
N GLN A 181 -11.59 -21.03 -15.40
CA GLN A 181 -11.58 -22.47 -15.13
C GLN A 181 -10.66 -23.25 -16.07
N ASN A 182 -10.60 -22.92 -17.34
CA ASN A 182 -9.89 -23.68 -18.35
C ASN A 182 -8.97 -22.80 -19.20
N PRO A 183 -7.66 -22.72 -18.89
CA PRO A 183 -6.99 -23.30 -17.71
C PRO A 183 -7.37 -22.58 -16.42
N LEU A 184 -7.08 -23.20 -15.25
CA LEU A 184 -7.22 -22.52 -13.95
C LEU A 184 -6.24 -21.35 -13.90
N ILE A 185 -6.76 -20.13 -13.89
CA ILE A 185 -5.99 -18.88 -13.78
C ILE A 185 -6.71 -17.97 -12.79
N ILE A 186 -5.98 -17.46 -11.81
CA ILE A 186 -6.45 -16.48 -10.82
C ILE A 186 -5.71 -15.17 -11.08
N GLY A 187 -6.45 -14.15 -11.52
CA GLY A 187 -5.89 -12.84 -11.87
C GLY A 187 -4.93 -12.87 -13.08
N PRO A 188 -4.09 -11.80 -13.25
CA PRO A 188 -4.03 -10.57 -12.42
C PRO A 188 -5.21 -9.62 -12.62
N GLU A 189 -6.10 -9.88 -13.55
CA GLU A 189 -7.26 -9.04 -13.84
C GLU A 189 -8.27 -9.05 -12.69
N SER A 190 -8.91 -7.90 -12.44
CA SER A 190 -9.88 -7.74 -11.36
C SER A 190 -10.99 -6.79 -11.77
N VAL A 191 -12.21 -7.05 -11.31
CA VAL A 191 -13.32 -6.09 -11.44
C VAL A 191 -13.19 -4.89 -10.49
N GLY A 192 -12.28 -4.96 -9.53
CA GLY A 192 -11.99 -3.88 -8.60
C GLY A 192 -13.23 -3.38 -7.84
N PHE A 193 -13.45 -2.07 -7.85
CA PHE A 193 -14.59 -1.44 -7.17
C PHE A 193 -15.97 -1.81 -7.75
N LYS A 194 -15.99 -2.43 -8.93
CA LYS A 194 -17.24 -2.89 -9.58
C LYS A 194 -17.68 -4.27 -9.10
N LEU A 195 -17.05 -4.86 -8.10
CA LEU A 195 -17.36 -6.19 -7.59
C LEU A 195 -18.88 -6.37 -7.34
N THR A 196 -19.52 -5.40 -6.70
CA THR A 196 -20.96 -5.45 -6.39
C THR A 196 -21.90 -5.33 -7.60
N SER A 197 -21.40 -5.01 -8.77
CA SER A 197 -22.16 -4.92 -10.02
C SER A 197 -21.75 -5.95 -11.07
N GLU A 198 -20.52 -6.42 -11.03
CA GLU A 198 -19.97 -7.34 -12.04
C GLU A 198 -19.74 -8.76 -11.50
N GLY A 199 -19.57 -8.95 -10.18
CA GLY A 199 -19.38 -10.26 -9.55
C GLY A 199 -20.66 -11.11 -9.62
N LEU A 200 -20.49 -12.42 -9.85
CA LEU A 200 -21.59 -13.35 -10.07
C LEU A 200 -22.52 -13.43 -8.85
N VAL A 201 -21.98 -13.48 -7.63
CA VAL A 201 -22.75 -13.53 -6.38
C VAL A 201 -23.61 -12.28 -6.14
N PHE A 202 -23.35 -11.19 -6.85
CA PHE A 202 -24.13 -9.94 -6.83
C PHE A 202 -25.05 -9.79 -8.05
N GLY A 203 -25.15 -10.82 -8.91
CA GLY A 203 -25.99 -10.81 -10.11
C GLY A 203 -25.27 -10.31 -11.38
N GLY A 204 -23.97 -10.10 -11.32
CA GLY A 204 -23.12 -9.81 -12.49
C GLY A 204 -22.82 -11.06 -13.32
N ALA A 205 -21.89 -10.91 -14.26
CA ALA A 205 -21.52 -11.98 -15.19
C ALA A 205 -20.07 -12.47 -15.02
N GLN A 206 -19.29 -11.84 -14.13
CA GLN A 206 -17.89 -12.16 -13.92
C GLN A 206 -17.73 -13.11 -12.73
N VAL A 207 -16.90 -14.14 -12.95
CA VAL A 207 -16.55 -15.07 -11.87
C VAL A 207 -15.31 -14.55 -11.16
N THR A 208 -15.46 -14.29 -9.86
CA THR A 208 -14.43 -13.68 -9.02
C THR A 208 -14.02 -14.59 -7.86
N THR A 209 -12.93 -14.26 -7.19
CA THR A 209 -12.49 -14.96 -5.99
C THR A 209 -13.53 -14.88 -4.86
N THR A 210 -14.30 -13.79 -4.76
CA THR A 210 -15.43 -13.67 -3.81
C THR A 210 -16.49 -14.73 -4.09
N ASP A 211 -16.81 -14.98 -5.37
CA ASP A 211 -17.78 -16.03 -5.75
C ASP A 211 -17.30 -17.42 -5.31
N MET A 212 -15.99 -17.67 -5.43
CA MET A 212 -15.39 -18.93 -4.96
C MET A 212 -15.48 -19.08 -3.44
N ALA A 213 -15.24 -18.01 -2.69
CA ALA A 213 -15.37 -18.04 -1.23
C ALA A 213 -16.80 -18.32 -0.79
N VAL A 214 -17.80 -17.73 -1.46
CA VAL A 214 -19.23 -18.00 -1.17
C VAL A 214 -19.62 -19.41 -1.60
N ALA A 215 -19.19 -19.89 -2.77
CA ALA A 215 -19.47 -21.25 -3.24
C ALA A 215 -18.90 -22.32 -2.30
N ASN A 216 -17.77 -22.04 -1.63
CA ASN A 216 -17.17 -22.90 -0.60
C ASN A 216 -17.75 -22.69 0.81
N GLY A 217 -18.75 -21.82 0.99
CA GLY A 217 -19.33 -21.54 2.29
C GLY A 217 -18.39 -20.81 3.27
N MET A 218 -17.34 -20.17 2.78
CA MET A 218 -16.39 -19.41 3.59
C MET A 218 -16.89 -18.00 3.93
N ALA A 219 -17.87 -17.50 3.18
CA ALA A 219 -18.47 -16.19 3.40
C ALA A 219 -19.95 -16.15 3.06
N GLU A 220 -20.69 -15.31 3.76
CA GLU A 220 -22.10 -15.00 3.50
C GLU A 220 -22.22 -13.57 2.93
N VAL A 221 -21.98 -13.44 1.62
CA VAL A 221 -21.98 -12.16 0.90
C VAL A 221 -22.79 -12.33 -0.38
N GLY A 222 -23.61 -11.32 -0.72
CA GLY A 222 -24.46 -11.36 -1.90
C GLY A 222 -25.57 -12.41 -1.83
N ASP A 223 -25.91 -13.04 -2.96
CA ASP A 223 -26.89 -14.12 -3.06
C ASP A 223 -26.20 -15.45 -3.38
N PRO A 224 -26.06 -16.37 -2.40
CA PRO A 224 -25.38 -17.67 -2.61
C PRO A 224 -26.05 -18.54 -3.69
N ARG A 225 -27.33 -18.32 -3.99
CA ARG A 225 -28.04 -19.07 -5.04
C ARG A 225 -27.45 -18.82 -6.42
N LEU A 226 -26.87 -17.64 -6.66
CA LEU A 226 -26.28 -17.26 -7.95
C LEU A 226 -24.97 -18.01 -8.23
N VAL A 227 -24.28 -18.52 -7.22
CA VAL A 227 -23.05 -19.30 -7.32
C VAL A 227 -23.26 -20.81 -7.10
N SER A 228 -24.50 -21.25 -6.90
CA SER A 228 -24.82 -22.68 -6.63
C SER A 228 -24.47 -23.63 -7.77
N ASN A 229 -24.32 -23.13 -8.98
CA ASN A 229 -23.92 -23.91 -10.17
C ASN A 229 -22.39 -24.01 -10.34
N ILE A 230 -21.62 -23.34 -9.50
CA ILE A 230 -20.15 -23.48 -9.51
C ILE A 230 -19.82 -24.88 -8.97
N ASP A 231 -18.99 -25.61 -9.73
CA ASP A 231 -18.54 -26.93 -9.28
C ASP A 231 -17.74 -26.80 -7.98
N SER A 232 -18.10 -27.59 -6.98
CA SER A 232 -17.50 -27.50 -5.65
C SER A 232 -16.03 -27.89 -5.63
N SER A 233 -15.60 -28.82 -6.51
CA SER A 233 -14.20 -29.20 -6.62
C SER A 233 -13.38 -28.07 -7.24
N PHE A 234 -13.95 -27.40 -8.25
CA PHE A 234 -13.29 -26.24 -8.85
C PHE A 234 -13.16 -25.07 -7.85
N ALA A 235 -14.24 -24.78 -7.11
CA ALA A 235 -14.17 -23.72 -6.09
C ALA A 235 -13.13 -24.05 -5.00
N GLU A 236 -13.03 -25.31 -4.58
CA GLU A 236 -12.03 -25.76 -3.61
C GLU A 236 -10.60 -25.67 -4.17
N ASP A 237 -10.37 -26.03 -5.44
CA ASP A 237 -9.07 -25.90 -6.10
C ASP A 237 -8.61 -24.43 -6.15
N VAL A 238 -9.53 -23.50 -6.46
CA VAL A 238 -9.24 -22.07 -6.45
C VAL A 238 -8.85 -21.60 -5.04
N ILE A 239 -9.60 -21.98 -4.01
CA ILE A 239 -9.28 -21.59 -2.62
C ILE A 239 -7.92 -22.18 -2.18
N ASN A 240 -7.61 -23.42 -2.58
CA ASN A 240 -6.31 -24.02 -2.30
C ASN A 240 -5.16 -23.25 -2.97
N GLU A 241 -5.35 -22.77 -4.19
CA GLU A 241 -4.33 -21.99 -4.89
C GLU A 241 -4.19 -20.59 -4.26
N ILE A 242 -5.30 -19.93 -3.90
CA ILE A 242 -5.27 -18.66 -3.15
C ILE A 242 -4.50 -18.83 -1.83
N GLN A 243 -4.77 -19.91 -1.12
CA GLN A 243 -4.09 -20.24 0.14
C GLN A 243 -2.57 -20.30 -0.05
N LYS A 244 -2.08 -21.01 -1.08
CA LYS A 244 -0.65 -21.07 -1.40
C LYS A 244 -0.06 -19.71 -1.75
N LEU A 245 -0.76 -18.91 -2.55
CA LEU A 245 -0.32 -17.54 -2.90
C LEU A 245 -0.13 -16.69 -1.65
N VAL A 246 -1.03 -16.80 -0.66
CA VAL A 246 -0.91 -16.05 0.61
C VAL A 246 0.21 -16.64 1.49
N GLU A 247 0.38 -17.94 1.53
CA GLU A 247 1.49 -18.62 2.22
C GLU A 247 2.84 -18.17 1.68
N ASP A 248 2.96 -18.03 0.35
CA ASP A 248 4.15 -17.48 -0.31
C ASP A 248 4.43 -16.03 0.11
N VAL A 249 3.37 -15.19 0.25
CA VAL A 249 3.53 -13.83 0.75
C VAL A 249 4.04 -13.83 2.19
N VAL A 250 3.45 -14.66 3.07
CA VAL A 250 3.88 -14.79 4.46
C VAL A 250 5.34 -15.21 4.54
N ASP A 251 5.76 -16.21 3.73
CA ASP A 251 7.14 -16.69 3.71
C ASP A 251 8.14 -15.62 3.26
N ARG A 252 7.76 -14.80 2.30
CA ARG A 252 8.61 -13.70 1.80
C ARG A 252 8.81 -12.56 2.78
N VAL A 253 7.78 -12.21 3.57
CA VAL A 253 7.84 -11.04 4.46
C VAL A 253 8.31 -11.37 5.87
N LYS A 254 8.20 -12.62 6.32
CA LYS A 254 8.71 -13.05 7.63
C LYS A 254 10.25 -12.97 7.68
N ILE A 255 10.81 -12.68 8.85
CA ILE A 255 12.24 -12.45 9.05
C ILE A 255 13.01 -13.68 9.53
N ASN A 256 12.31 -14.76 9.83
CA ASN A 256 12.93 -16.03 10.27
C ASN A 256 12.08 -17.22 9.80
N ALA A 257 12.61 -18.42 9.94
CA ALA A 257 11.95 -19.66 9.52
C ALA A 257 10.86 -20.15 10.49
N GLN A 258 10.76 -19.55 11.69
CA GLN A 258 9.76 -19.99 12.67
C GLN A 258 8.37 -19.46 12.30
N PRO A 259 7.30 -20.20 12.63
CA PRO A 259 5.95 -19.70 12.50
C PRO A 259 5.74 -18.42 13.33
N VAL A 260 5.06 -17.44 12.74
CA VAL A 260 4.78 -16.13 13.33
C VAL A 260 3.29 -15.89 13.41
N PRO A 261 2.80 -15.03 14.32
CA PRO A 261 1.42 -14.56 14.27
C PRO A 261 1.14 -13.90 12.92
N VAL A 262 -0.02 -14.21 12.31
CA VAL A 262 -0.48 -13.59 11.07
C VAL A 262 -1.81 -12.90 11.35
N ILE A 263 -1.92 -11.64 10.98
CA ILE A 263 -3.14 -10.84 11.11
C ILE A 263 -3.68 -10.59 9.71
N LEU A 264 -4.87 -11.09 9.46
CA LEU A 264 -5.59 -10.88 8.21
C LEU A 264 -6.52 -9.69 8.35
N VAL A 265 -6.38 -8.74 7.45
CA VAL A 265 -7.24 -7.56 7.35
C VAL A 265 -7.75 -7.38 5.93
N GLY A 266 -8.63 -6.41 5.72
CA GLY A 266 -9.26 -6.15 4.45
C GLY A 266 -10.47 -7.04 4.15
N GLY A 267 -11.36 -6.57 3.27
CA GLY A 267 -12.62 -7.26 2.93
C GLY A 267 -12.41 -8.61 2.24
N GLY A 268 -11.26 -8.81 1.57
CA GLY A 268 -10.88 -10.07 0.94
C GLY A 268 -10.32 -11.11 1.91
N SER A 269 -10.18 -10.82 3.20
CA SER A 269 -9.74 -11.81 4.20
C SER A 269 -10.59 -13.07 4.26
N ILE A 270 -11.84 -13.00 3.76
CA ILE A 270 -12.74 -14.14 3.58
C ILE A 270 -12.20 -15.22 2.64
N LEU A 271 -11.20 -14.91 1.81
CA LEU A 271 -10.58 -15.84 0.85
C LEU A 271 -9.60 -16.82 1.50
N VAL A 272 -9.19 -16.58 2.75
CA VAL A 272 -8.13 -17.31 3.43
C VAL A 272 -8.68 -18.11 4.60
N ARG A 273 -8.17 -19.30 4.81
CA ARG A 273 -8.54 -20.16 5.95
C ARG A 273 -7.95 -19.64 7.28
N ASN A 274 -8.43 -20.19 8.38
CA ASN A 274 -8.00 -19.79 9.73
C ASN A 274 -6.64 -20.39 10.17
N SER A 275 -6.03 -21.23 9.34
CA SER A 275 -4.71 -21.83 9.59
C SER A 275 -4.02 -22.11 8.28
N PHE A 276 -2.72 -21.84 8.22
CA PHE A 276 -1.88 -22.11 7.05
C PHE A 276 -0.40 -22.18 7.43
N GLU A 277 0.41 -22.67 6.51
CA GLU A 277 1.85 -22.84 6.72
C GLU A 277 2.53 -21.49 7.02
N GLY A 278 3.48 -21.52 7.95
CA GLY A 278 4.21 -20.31 8.37
C GLY A 278 3.50 -19.44 9.40
N ALA A 279 2.22 -19.70 9.72
CA ALA A 279 1.50 -19.02 10.79
C ALA A 279 1.51 -19.83 12.10
N SER A 280 1.84 -19.17 13.22
CA SER A 280 1.65 -19.74 14.55
C SER A 280 0.20 -19.67 15.02
N ASN A 281 -0.49 -18.61 14.63
CA ASN A 281 -1.93 -18.38 14.77
C ASN A 281 -2.39 -17.33 13.74
N VAL A 282 -3.67 -17.34 13.43
CA VAL A 282 -4.30 -16.40 12.49
C VAL A 282 -5.33 -15.56 13.25
N LEU A 283 -5.21 -14.25 13.16
CA LEU A 283 -6.11 -13.28 13.80
C LEU A 283 -6.88 -12.49 12.74
N ARG A 284 -8.14 -12.14 13.05
CA ARG A 284 -8.99 -11.23 12.28
C ARG A 284 -9.62 -10.24 13.26
N PRO A 285 -8.99 -9.09 13.49
CA PRO A 285 -9.46 -8.09 14.45
C PRO A 285 -10.72 -7.36 13.97
#